data_a72e4c9b6963add1e7f0452e9857f0cc
#
_entry.id   a72e4c9b6963add1e7f0452e9857f0cc
#
_cell.length_a   1.000
_cell.length_b   1.000
_cell.length_c   1.000
_cell.angle_alpha   90.00
_cell.angle_beta   90.00
_cell.angle_gamma   90.00
#
_symmetry.space_group_name_H-M   'P 1'
#
loop_
_entity.id
_entity.type
_entity.pdbx_description
1 polymer ?
#
loop_
_entity_poly.entity_id
_entity_poly.type
_entity_poly.pdbx_seq_one_letter_code
_entity_poly.pdbx_strand_id
1 'polypeptide(L)'
;MIKSPIKWAGGKSRLMKEIEVVYPKNFVEHPETFTYIEPFAGGGSSWIYVLQTYNPKAIIVNDVNPMLINFWEVVKKYPTELCDVLEGIQSKYASMTWVERKDAYHEAKNAFNELKRHYVDTDIELAALFLFLNKTCFNGLYRTNKKGDFNTAFGKPANPNVTPVIYNRQDIMELSRLIQNVVFTCGDYKHAANYITDNTLVYLDPPYRGTWTGYSQNGFDESDQEELAWFCKSMIDENCYVIESNSMCHNNFFEKNYPDFHIKVVNNVSRNVRPTAERKVQEILMYNLTA
;
A
#
# COMPACT_ATOMS: atom_id res chain seq x y z
N MET A 1 6.02 -3.73 17.52
CA MET A 1 5.23 -3.06 16.47
C MET A 1 5.04 -4.04 15.32
N ILE A 2 3.79 -4.35 14.98
CA ILE A 2 3.40 -5.27 13.92
C ILE A 2 3.77 -4.64 12.56
N LYS A 3 4.31 -5.44 11.67
CA LYS A 3 4.65 -5.01 10.32
C LYS A 3 3.64 -5.56 9.31
N SER A 4 3.51 -4.89 8.18
CA SER A 4 2.74 -5.42 7.07
C SER A 4 3.22 -6.81 6.65
N PRO A 5 2.33 -7.78 6.47
CA PRO A 5 2.68 -9.12 6.00
C PRO A 5 3.05 -9.16 4.52
N ILE A 6 2.73 -8.13 3.74
CA ILE A 6 3.01 -8.07 2.31
C ILE A 6 4.23 -7.19 1.99
N LYS A 7 4.91 -7.53 0.90
CA LYS A 7 5.93 -6.67 0.29
C LYS A 7 5.22 -5.72 -0.67
N TRP A 8 5.49 -4.43 -0.55
CA TRP A 8 4.90 -3.45 -1.47
C TRP A 8 5.94 -2.39 -1.84
N ALA A 9 6.02 -2.07 -3.11
CA ALA A 9 6.97 -1.04 -3.54
C ALA A 9 6.51 0.33 -3.04
N GLY A 10 7.44 1.15 -2.61
CA GLY A 10 7.13 2.48 -2.07
C GLY A 10 6.76 2.50 -0.58
N GLY A 11 6.81 1.36 0.13
CA GLY A 11 6.45 1.31 1.56
C GLY A 11 7.20 2.34 2.41
N LYS A 12 6.46 3.07 3.26
CA LYS A 12 6.91 4.25 4.01
C LYS A 12 7.53 3.96 5.38
N SER A 13 7.73 2.70 5.77
CA SER A 13 8.20 2.33 7.11
C SER A 13 9.46 3.06 7.56
N ARG A 14 10.35 3.43 6.63
CA ARG A 14 11.59 4.16 6.92
C ARG A 14 11.40 5.67 7.02
N LEU A 15 10.29 6.17 6.49
CA LEU A 15 9.99 7.60 6.40
C LEU A 15 8.96 8.04 7.43
N MET A 16 8.35 7.12 8.19
CA MET A 16 7.29 7.49 9.13
C MET A 16 7.71 8.56 10.12
N LYS A 17 8.96 8.50 10.60
CA LYS A 17 9.50 9.54 11.50
C LYS A 17 9.61 10.92 10.86
N GLU A 18 9.85 10.98 9.56
CA GLU A 18 9.91 12.24 8.81
C GLU A 18 8.49 12.76 8.48
N ILE A 19 7.55 11.83 8.24
CA ILE A 19 6.14 12.14 7.99
C ILE A 19 5.47 12.66 9.27
N GLU A 20 5.74 12.07 10.42
CA GLU A 20 5.20 12.50 11.71
C GLU A 20 5.53 13.96 12.05
N VAL A 21 6.68 14.47 11.60
CA VAL A 21 7.10 15.86 11.89
C VAL A 21 6.13 16.89 11.29
N VAL A 22 5.38 16.49 10.26
CA VAL A 22 4.38 17.37 9.61
C VAL A 22 2.93 17.05 10.03
N TYR A 23 2.73 16.15 11.00
CA TYR A 23 1.39 15.91 11.53
C TYR A 23 0.89 17.15 12.31
N PRO A 24 -0.40 17.46 12.18
CA PRO A 24 -1.01 18.52 12.98
C PRO A 24 -0.84 18.25 14.47
N LYS A 25 -0.52 19.29 15.24
CA LYS A 25 -0.28 19.16 16.69
C LYS A 25 -1.49 18.58 17.41
N ASN A 26 -2.70 19.03 17.06
CA ASN A 26 -3.94 18.54 17.62
C ASN A 26 -4.22 17.06 17.27
N PHE A 27 -3.78 16.57 16.10
CA PHE A 27 -3.84 15.14 15.79
C PHE A 27 -2.90 14.34 16.69
N VAL A 28 -1.69 14.82 16.92
CA VAL A 28 -0.71 14.15 17.79
C VAL A 28 -1.18 14.10 19.25
N GLU A 29 -1.78 15.18 19.72
CA GLU A 29 -2.24 15.34 21.13
C GLU A 29 -3.60 14.66 21.39
N HIS A 30 -4.50 14.65 20.40
CA HIS A 30 -5.89 14.17 20.51
C HIS A 30 -6.32 13.29 19.34
N PRO A 31 -5.57 12.22 19.01
CA PRO A 31 -5.86 11.37 17.84
C PRO A 31 -7.24 10.71 17.92
N GLU A 32 -7.76 10.47 19.13
CA GLU A 32 -9.09 9.88 19.37
C GLU A 32 -10.25 10.76 18.87
N THR A 33 -9.98 12.01 18.49
CA THR A 33 -10.98 12.91 17.90
C THR A 33 -10.95 12.94 16.37
N PHE A 34 -9.94 12.31 15.75
CA PHE A 34 -9.68 12.39 14.33
C PHE A 34 -10.15 11.16 13.55
N THR A 35 -10.59 11.40 12.33
CA THR A 35 -10.65 10.41 11.25
C THR A 35 -9.34 10.49 10.44
N TYR A 36 -8.63 9.36 10.32
CA TYR A 36 -7.47 9.22 9.44
C TYR A 36 -7.89 8.53 8.15
N ILE A 37 -7.54 9.12 7.01
CA ILE A 37 -7.90 8.58 5.69
C ILE A 37 -6.63 8.37 4.86
N GLU A 38 -6.47 7.18 4.28
CA GLU A 38 -5.38 6.84 3.37
C GLU A 38 -5.93 6.32 2.04
N PRO A 39 -6.07 7.18 1.01
CA PRO A 39 -6.70 6.84 -0.28
C PRO A 39 -5.88 5.90 -1.16
N PHE A 40 -4.59 5.75 -0.89
CA PHE A 40 -3.65 4.87 -1.58
C PHE A 40 -2.98 3.93 -0.57
N ALA A 41 -3.74 2.94 -0.12
CA ALA A 41 -3.35 2.07 1.01
C ALA A 41 -2.06 1.29 0.79
N GLY A 42 -1.82 0.83 -0.44
CA GLY A 42 -0.66 0.03 -0.76
C GLY A 42 -0.42 -1.11 0.22
N GLY A 43 0.83 -1.30 0.60
CA GLY A 43 1.24 -2.36 1.53
C GLY A 43 0.91 -2.12 3.00
N GLY A 44 0.27 -1.04 3.36
CA GLY A 44 -0.19 -0.77 4.72
C GLY A 44 0.88 -0.29 5.70
N SER A 45 2.04 0.13 5.23
CA SER A 45 3.13 0.52 6.13
C SER A 45 2.84 1.79 6.94
N SER A 46 2.08 2.71 6.39
CA SER A 46 1.70 4.00 6.98
C SER A 46 0.50 3.86 7.90
N TRP A 47 -0.65 3.39 7.39
CA TRP A 47 -1.85 3.30 8.21
C TRP A 47 -1.72 2.29 9.38
N ILE A 48 -0.97 1.18 9.22
CA ILE A 48 -0.66 0.26 10.32
C ILE A 48 0.18 0.97 11.39
N TYR A 49 1.15 1.79 10.97
CA TYR A 49 1.94 2.60 11.89
C TYR A 49 1.08 3.60 12.64
N VAL A 50 0.23 4.35 11.94
CA VAL A 50 -0.69 5.33 12.54
C VAL A 50 -1.63 4.67 13.53
N LEU A 51 -2.21 3.53 13.16
CA LEU A 51 -3.11 2.78 14.04
C LEU A 51 -2.43 2.34 15.34
N GLN A 52 -1.19 1.85 15.26
CA GLN A 52 -0.45 1.39 16.45
C GLN A 52 0.07 2.53 17.33
N THR A 53 0.37 3.68 16.73
CA THR A 53 1.03 4.80 17.42
C THR A 53 0.00 5.79 17.99
N TYR A 54 -1.04 6.08 17.24
CA TYR A 54 -1.99 7.14 17.53
C TYR A 54 -3.40 6.63 17.84
N ASN A 55 -3.81 5.50 17.24
CA ASN A 55 -5.13 4.91 17.41
C ASN A 55 -6.28 5.94 17.22
N PRO A 56 -6.40 6.58 16.05
CA PRO A 56 -7.42 7.59 15.81
C PRO A 56 -8.84 7.02 15.93
N LYS A 57 -9.84 7.90 16.07
CA LYS A 57 -11.26 7.56 16.20
C LYS A 57 -11.75 6.63 15.09
N ALA A 58 -11.32 6.89 13.86
CA ALA A 58 -11.60 6.05 12.71
C ALA A 58 -10.41 6.03 11.75
N ILE A 59 -10.21 4.90 11.08
CA ILE A 59 -9.24 4.75 9.99
C ILE A 59 -9.97 4.24 8.76
N ILE A 60 -9.89 4.99 7.69
CA ILE A 60 -10.46 4.66 6.38
C ILE A 60 -9.29 4.43 5.41
N VAL A 61 -9.27 3.27 4.80
CA VAL A 61 -8.16 2.82 3.95
C VAL A 61 -8.72 2.41 2.60
N ASN A 62 -8.30 3.07 1.53
CA ASN A 62 -8.75 2.80 0.17
C ASN A 62 -7.59 2.37 -0.73
N ASP A 63 -7.88 1.52 -1.69
CA ASP A 63 -6.99 1.24 -2.82
C ASP A 63 -7.81 0.87 -4.05
N VAL A 64 -7.30 1.21 -5.23
CA VAL A 64 -7.94 0.84 -6.50
C VAL A 64 -7.81 -0.66 -6.81
N ASN A 65 -6.89 -1.37 -6.12
CA ASN A 65 -6.63 -2.78 -6.34
C ASN A 65 -7.55 -3.67 -5.51
N PRO A 66 -8.57 -4.32 -6.11
CA PRO A 66 -9.52 -5.14 -5.36
C PRO A 66 -8.88 -6.37 -4.72
N MET A 67 -7.79 -6.90 -5.28
CA MET A 67 -7.09 -8.05 -4.70
C MET A 67 -6.36 -7.68 -3.41
N LEU A 68 -5.85 -6.47 -3.34
CA LEU A 68 -5.24 -5.93 -2.14
C LEU A 68 -6.28 -5.71 -1.04
N ILE A 69 -7.41 -5.12 -1.39
CA ILE A 69 -8.51 -4.89 -0.43
C ILE A 69 -9.11 -6.23 0.02
N ASN A 70 -9.31 -7.20 -0.89
CA ASN A 70 -9.70 -8.55 -0.50
C ASN A 70 -8.74 -9.16 0.53
N PHE A 71 -7.43 -9.03 0.31
CA PHE A 71 -6.44 -9.53 1.26
C PHE A 71 -6.61 -8.90 2.66
N TRP A 72 -6.77 -7.58 2.75
CA TRP A 72 -6.96 -6.89 4.02
C TRP A 72 -8.28 -7.27 4.71
N GLU A 73 -9.37 -7.40 3.95
CA GLU A 73 -10.66 -7.82 4.48
C GLU A 73 -10.64 -9.27 4.99
N VAL A 74 -9.93 -10.17 4.28
CA VAL A 74 -9.75 -11.56 4.72
C VAL A 74 -8.89 -11.62 5.99
N VAL A 75 -7.80 -10.86 6.08
CA VAL A 75 -6.99 -10.76 7.32
C VAL A 75 -7.85 -10.26 8.47
N LYS A 76 -8.76 -9.32 8.23
CA LYS A 76 -9.66 -8.79 9.25
C LYS A 76 -10.71 -9.81 9.71
N LYS A 77 -11.41 -10.45 8.77
CA LYS A 77 -12.62 -11.24 9.03
C LYS A 77 -12.36 -12.73 9.24
N TYR A 78 -11.36 -13.29 8.53
CA TYR A 78 -11.11 -14.74 8.44
C TYR A 78 -9.62 -15.10 8.65
N PRO A 79 -8.96 -14.56 9.71
CA PRO A 79 -7.52 -14.76 9.89
C PRO A 79 -7.13 -16.22 10.14
N THR A 80 -7.99 -17.00 10.80
CA THR A 80 -7.74 -18.40 11.09
C THR A 80 -7.78 -19.23 9.80
N GLU A 81 -8.85 -19.11 9.05
CA GLU A 81 -9.06 -19.81 7.78
C GLU A 81 -7.96 -19.45 6.75
N LEU A 82 -7.60 -18.18 6.68
CA LEU A 82 -6.46 -17.74 5.85
C LEU A 82 -5.17 -18.44 6.27
N CYS A 83 -4.88 -18.48 7.56
CA CYS A 83 -3.68 -19.13 8.07
C CYS A 83 -3.68 -20.65 7.80
N ASP A 84 -4.84 -21.32 7.86
CA ASP A 84 -4.95 -22.75 7.60
C ASP A 84 -4.67 -23.08 6.12
N VAL A 85 -5.18 -22.26 5.19
CA VAL A 85 -4.86 -22.37 3.75
C VAL A 85 -3.36 -22.10 3.52
N LEU A 86 -2.82 -21.04 4.14
CA LEU A 86 -1.39 -20.69 4.00
C LEU A 86 -0.45 -21.76 4.57
N GLU A 87 -0.84 -22.45 5.66
CA GLU A 87 -0.07 -23.57 6.21
C GLU A 87 0.05 -24.70 5.20
N GLY A 88 -1.05 -25.06 4.53
CA GLY A 88 -1.04 -26.05 3.45
C GLY A 88 -0.12 -25.67 2.29
N ILE A 89 -0.15 -24.40 1.88
CA ILE A 89 0.73 -23.86 0.84
C ILE A 89 2.20 -23.90 1.29
N GLN A 90 2.49 -23.38 2.50
CA GLN A 90 3.85 -23.30 3.05
C GLN A 90 4.47 -24.69 3.20
N SER A 91 3.74 -25.66 3.74
CA SER A 91 4.22 -27.02 3.97
C SER A 91 4.58 -27.72 2.67
N LYS A 92 3.72 -27.62 1.64
CA LYS A 92 4.02 -28.14 0.30
C LYS A 92 5.24 -27.45 -0.32
N TYR A 93 5.25 -26.12 -0.29
CA TYR A 93 6.31 -25.32 -0.89
C TYR A 93 7.67 -25.55 -0.22
N ALA A 94 7.69 -25.82 1.09
CA ALA A 94 8.90 -26.11 1.85
C ALA A 94 9.60 -27.38 1.40
N SER A 95 8.84 -28.43 1.04
CA SER A 95 9.38 -29.73 0.59
C SER A 95 9.85 -29.75 -0.86
N MET A 96 9.50 -28.72 -1.65
CA MET A 96 9.79 -28.66 -3.08
C MET A 96 11.25 -28.31 -3.39
N THR A 97 11.78 -28.87 -4.45
CA THR A 97 13.03 -28.43 -5.10
C THR A 97 12.83 -27.05 -5.75
N TRP A 98 13.92 -26.42 -6.13
CA TRP A 98 13.86 -25.11 -6.83
C TRP A 98 13.03 -25.16 -8.12
N VAL A 99 13.12 -26.23 -8.90
CA VAL A 99 12.34 -26.40 -10.14
C VAL A 99 10.86 -26.52 -9.82
N GLU A 100 10.50 -27.39 -8.89
CA GLU A 100 9.12 -27.59 -8.46
C GLU A 100 8.51 -26.30 -7.86
N ARG A 101 9.30 -25.50 -7.13
CA ARG A 101 8.86 -24.20 -6.63
C ARG A 101 8.51 -23.21 -7.74
N LYS A 102 9.29 -23.24 -8.84
CA LYS A 102 9.00 -22.40 -10.01
C LYS A 102 7.71 -22.85 -10.69
N ASP A 103 7.50 -24.16 -10.82
CA ASP A 103 6.28 -24.71 -11.42
C ASP A 103 5.06 -24.42 -10.55
N ALA A 104 5.16 -24.65 -9.25
CA ALA A 104 4.12 -24.29 -8.27
C ALA A 104 3.76 -22.80 -8.29
N TYR A 105 4.75 -21.92 -8.50
CA TYR A 105 4.50 -20.49 -8.69
C TYR A 105 3.66 -20.20 -9.93
N HIS A 106 3.96 -20.87 -11.06
CA HIS A 106 3.21 -20.68 -12.30
C HIS A 106 1.79 -21.25 -12.20
N GLU A 107 1.61 -22.37 -11.54
CA GLU A 107 0.29 -22.95 -11.24
C GLU A 107 -0.54 -21.99 -10.36
N ALA A 108 0.04 -21.51 -9.26
CA ALA A 108 -0.61 -20.55 -8.37
C ALA A 108 -0.97 -19.25 -9.08
N LYS A 109 -0.10 -18.76 -9.98
CA LYS A 109 -0.38 -17.57 -10.79
C LYS A 109 -1.57 -17.78 -11.73
N ASN A 110 -1.66 -18.95 -12.36
CA ASN A 110 -2.79 -19.29 -13.24
C ASN A 110 -4.08 -19.41 -12.44
N ALA A 111 -4.06 -20.10 -11.29
CA ALA A 111 -5.20 -20.23 -10.39
C ALA A 111 -5.67 -18.86 -9.86
N PHE A 112 -4.73 -18.02 -9.43
CA PHE A 112 -5.03 -16.65 -9.00
C PHE A 112 -5.73 -15.83 -10.08
N ASN A 113 -5.23 -15.86 -11.32
CA ASN A 113 -5.83 -15.12 -12.42
C ASN A 113 -7.20 -15.67 -12.80
N GLU A 114 -7.43 -16.96 -12.67
CA GLU A 114 -8.76 -17.55 -12.90
C GLU A 114 -9.75 -17.14 -11.83
N LEU A 115 -9.43 -17.33 -10.55
CA LEU A 115 -10.27 -16.93 -9.43
C LEU A 115 -10.61 -15.44 -9.48
N LYS A 116 -9.61 -14.60 -9.80
CA LYS A 116 -9.79 -13.15 -9.91
C LYS A 116 -10.87 -12.74 -10.91
N ARG A 117 -11.10 -13.50 -12.00
CA ARG A 117 -12.13 -13.19 -13.00
C ARG A 117 -13.55 -13.43 -12.48
N HIS A 118 -13.68 -14.28 -11.48
CA HIS A 118 -14.94 -14.63 -10.84
C HIS A 118 -15.05 -14.10 -9.41
N TYR A 119 -14.16 -13.15 -9.06
CA TYR A 119 -14.07 -12.59 -7.72
C TYR A 119 -15.41 -12.03 -7.24
N VAL A 120 -15.85 -12.55 -6.12
CA VAL A 120 -16.92 -12.03 -5.30
C VAL A 120 -16.29 -11.66 -3.96
N ASP A 121 -16.85 -10.72 -3.29
CA ASP A 121 -16.28 -10.12 -2.06
C ASP A 121 -15.79 -11.17 -1.04
N THR A 122 -14.60 -10.93 -0.47
CA THR A 122 -13.99 -11.68 0.63
C THR A 122 -13.68 -13.16 0.32
N ASP A 123 -12.77 -13.39 -0.63
CA ASP A 123 -12.30 -14.72 -1.05
C ASP A 123 -10.99 -15.10 -0.35
N ILE A 124 -11.03 -16.13 0.51
CA ILE A 124 -9.90 -16.59 1.32
C ILE A 124 -8.81 -17.25 0.46
N GLU A 125 -9.19 -18.06 -0.53
CA GLU A 125 -8.23 -18.74 -1.40
C GLU A 125 -7.47 -17.71 -2.24
N LEU A 126 -8.19 -16.73 -2.79
CA LEU A 126 -7.62 -15.62 -3.54
C LEU A 126 -6.66 -14.78 -2.69
N ALA A 127 -7.01 -14.52 -1.42
CA ALA A 127 -6.13 -13.82 -0.48
C ALA A 127 -4.86 -14.61 -0.14
N ALA A 128 -4.99 -15.93 0.04
CA ALA A 128 -3.83 -16.81 0.30
C ALA A 128 -2.90 -16.85 -0.92
N LEU A 129 -3.43 -17.00 -2.13
CA LEU A 129 -2.67 -16.98 -3.37
C LEU A 129 -2.04 -15.60 -3.61
N PHE A 130 -2.74 -14.50 -3.29
CA PHE A 130 -2.17 -13.15 -3.35
C PHE A 130 -0.91 -13.04 -2.48
N LEU A 131 -0.99 -13.47 -1.21
CA LEU A 131 0.17 -13.44 -0.31
C LEU A 131 1.29 -14.35 -0.79
N PHE A 132 0.98 -15.58 -1.22
CA PHE A 132 1.96 -16.52 -1.77
C PHE A 132 2.71 -15.91 -2.97
N LEU A 133 1.98 -15.37 -3.94
CA LEU A 133 2.55 -14.73 -5.13
C LEU A 133 3.39 -13.51 -4.76
N ASN A 134 2.91 -12.68 -3.84
CA ASN A 134 3.64 -11.51 -3.35
C ASN A 134 4.98 -11.89 -2.69
N LYS A 135 5.02 -12.97 -1.92
CA LYS A 135 6.24 -13.44 -1.25
C LYS A 135 7.23 -14.12 -2.18
N THR A 136 6.75 -14.70 -3.28
CA THR A 136 7.56 -15.57 -4.19
C THR A 136 7.84 -14.93 -5.55
N CYS A 137 7.17 -13.84 -5.91
CA CYS A 137 7.45 -13.12 -7.15
C CYS A 137 8.69 -12.23 -7.05
N PHE A 138 9.13 -11.72 -8.19
CA PHE A 138 10.26 -10.79 -8.28
C PHE A 138 9.99 -9.51 -7.50
N ASN A 139 10.78 -9.26 -6.47
CA ASN A 139 10.74 -8.07 -5.59
C ASN A 139 9.39 -7.79 -4.90
N GLY A 140 8.48 -8.74 -4.83
CA GLY A 140 7.14 -8.52 -4.28
C GLY A 140 6.27 -7.55 -5.10
N LEU A 141 6.58 -7.37 -6.39
CA LEU A 141 5.87 -6.43 -7.25
C LEU A 141 4.50 -6.99 -7.67
N TYR A 142 3.46 -6.20 -7.52
CA TYR A 142 2.16 -6.49 -8.13
C TYR A 142 2.10 -5.81 -9.50
N ARG A 143 2.06 -6.60 -10.56
CA ARG A 143 1.98 -6.12 -11.94
C ARG A 143 0.92 -6.88 -12.69
N THR A 144 0.20 -6.18 -13.57
CA THR A 144 -0.78 -6.79 -14.46
C THR A 144 -0.39 -6.58 -15.93
N ASN A 145 -0.86 -7.45 -16.80
CA ASN A 145 -0.83 -7.26 -18.24
C ASN A 145 -2.03 -6.40 -18.69
N LYS A 146 -2.12 -6.11 -19.99
CA LYS A 146 -3.23 -5.34 -20.58
C LYS A 146 -4.62 -5.97 -20.38
N LYS A 147 -4.69 -7.27 -20.06
CA LYS A 147 -5.94 -7.98 -19.75
C LYS A 147 -6.29 -7.92 -18.26
N GLY A 148 -5.44 -7.28 -17.45
CA GLY A 148 -5.58 -7.23 -15.99
C GLY A 148 -5.06 -8.46 -15.26
N ASP A 149 -4.50 -9.47 -15.93
CA ASP A 149 -3.95 -10.65 -15.27
C ASP A 149 -2.63 -10.32 -14.56
N PHE A 150 -2.44 -10.83 -13.35
CA PHE A 150 -1.17 -10.76 -12.65
C PHE A 150 -0.07 -11.44 -13.47
N ASN A 151 1.04 -10.72 -13.74
CA ASN A 151 2.08 -11.21 -14.67
C ASN A 151 3.51 -11.05 -14.17
N THR A 152 3.72 -10.76 -12.89
CA THR A 152 5.07 -10.67 -12.34
C THR A 152 5.79 -12.02 -12.51
N ALA A 153 7.08 -11.97 -12.76
CA ALA A 153 7.90 -13.16 -12.88
C ALA A 153 8.19 -13.79 -11.51
N PHE A 154 8.50 -15.10 -11.51
CA PHE A 154 9.01 -15.78 -10.32
C PHE A 154 10.29 -15.10 -9.80
N GLY A 155 10.36 -14.88 -8.50
CA GLY A 155 11.50 -14.26 -7.84
C GLY A 155 12.64 -15.26 -7.67
N LYS A 156 13.85 -14.88 -8.10
CA LYS A 156 15.05 -15.68 -7.85
C LYS A 156 15.61 -15.34 -6.47
N PRO A 157 15.59 -16.25 -5.47
CA PRO A 157 16.20 -15.99 -4.18
C PRO A 157 17.73 -15.93 -4.30
N ALA A 158 18.38 -15.21 -3.40
CA ALA A 158 19.84 -15.16 -3.33
C ALA A 158 20.44 -16.56 -3.06
N ASN A 159 19.74 -17.38 -2.27
CA ASN A 159 20.09 -18.78 -2.02
C ASN A 159 18.87 -19.66 -2.33
N PRO A 160 18.93 -20.51 -3.39
CA PRO A 160 17.81 -21.38 -3.77
C PRO A 160 17.54 -22.50 -2.76
N ASN A 161 18.48 -22.82 -1.87
CA ASN A 161 18.32 -23.82 -0.83
C ASN A 161 17.55 -23.31 0.41
N VAL A 162 17.31 -22.01 0.49
CA VAL A 162 16.51 -21.41 1.57
C VAL A 162 15.05 -21.33 1.12
N THR A 163 14.16 -21.96 1.89
CA THR A 163 12.72 -21.84 1.68
C THR A 163 12.25 -20.47 2.18
N PRO A 164 11.64 -19.66 1.32
CA PRO A 164 11.07 -18.40 1.78
C PRO A 164 9.91 -18.66 2.75
N VAL A 165 9.85 -17.87 3.81
CA VAL A 165 8.70 -17.84 4.71
C VAL A 165 7.58 -17.06 4.02
N ILE A 166 6.46 -17.71 3.75
CA ILE A 166 5.29 -17.11 3.09
C ILE A 166 4.52 -16.24 4.08
N TYR A 167 4.30 -16.76 5.30
CA TYR A 167 3.52 -16.06 6.31
C TYR A 167 4.01 -16.41 7.73
N ASN A 168 3.56 -15.62 8.70
CA ASN A 168 3.67 -15.91 10.11
C ASN A 168 2.26 -15.87 10.72
N ARG A 169 1.79 -16.98 11.27
CA ARG A 169 0.46 -17.09 11.87
C ARG A 169 0.25 -16.07 12.98
N GLN A 170 1.22 -15.91 13.86
CA GLN A 170 1.11 -14.98 14.99
C GLN A 170 0.94 -13.54 14.49
N ASP A 171 1.75 -13.11 13.51
CA ASP A 171 1.68 -11.76 12.94
C ASP A 171 0.31 -11.49 12.28
N ILE A 172 -0.25 -12.47 11.55
CA ILE A 172 -1.59 -12.36 10.93
C ILE A 172 -2.67 -12.23 12.01
N MET A 173 -2.62 -13.06 13.06
CA MET A 173 -3.61 -13.04 14.14
C MET A 173 -3.54 -11.76 14.97
N GLU A 174 -2.35 -11.25 15.25
CA GLU A 174 -2.15 -9.97 15.94
C GLU A 174 -2.63 -8.80 15.08
N LEU A 175 -2.30 -8.80 13.79
CA LEU A 175 -2.74 -7.78 12.86
C LEU A 175 -4.27 -7.79 12.73
N SER A 176 -4.89 -8.95 12.60
CA SER A 176 -6.36 -9.06 12.56
C SER A 176 -7.02 -8.38 13.77
N ARG A 177 -6.52 -8.63 15.00
CA ARG A 177 -7.06 -7.98 16.20
C ARG A 177 -6.90 -6.46 16.16
N LEU A 178 -5.80 -5.98 15.62
CA LEU A 178 -5.49 -4.57 15.53
C LEU A 178 -6.43 -3.83 14.58
N ILE A 179 -6.76 -4.44 13.42
CA ILE A 179 -7.47 -3.77 12.32
C ILE A 179 -9.00 -3.91 12.36
N GLN A 180 -9.58 -4.38 13.48
CA GLN A 180 -11.04 -4.63 13.56
C GLN A 180 -11.88 -3.38 13.26
N ASN A 181 -11.42 -2.20 13.65
CA ASN A 181 -12.12 -0.93 13.44
C ASN A 181 -11.69 -0.18 12.15
N VAL A 182 -10.79 -0.76 11.34
CA VAL A 182 -10.39 -0.18 10.07
C VAL A 182 -11.48 -0.41 9.04
N VAL A 183 -11.86 0.62 8.29
CA VAL A 183 -12.78 0.53 7.16
C VAL A 183 -11.96 0.42 5.88
N PHE A 184 -12.10 -0.68 5.17
CA PHE A 184 -11.47 -0.86 3.86
C PHE A 184 -12.48 -0.55 2.76
N THR A 185 -12.04 0.21 1.76
CA THR A 185 -12.82 0.55 0.58
C THR A 185 -12.02 0.26 -0.68
N CYS A 186 -12.70 -0.06 -1.78
CA CYS A 186 -12.06 -0.36 -3.05
C CYS A 186 -12.56 0.59 -4.12
N GLY A 187 -11.67 1.31 -4.76
CA GLY A 187 -12.05 2.18 -5.88
C GLY A 187 -11.14 3.39 -6.04
N ASP A 188 -11.64 4.37 -6.77
CA ASP A 188 -10.97 5.63 -7.00
C ASP A 188 -10.66 6.36 -5.68
N TYR A 189 -9.49 6.99 -5.59
CA TYR A 189 -9.05 7.71 -4.39
C TYR A 189 -10.01 8.83 -3.97
N LYS A 190 -10.76 9.40 -4.91
CA LYS A 190 -11.76 10.44 -4.65
C LYS A 190 -12.91 9.96 -3.76
N HIS A 191 -13.14 8.65 -3.66
CA HIS A 191 -14.13 8.10 -2.73
C HIS A 191 -13.82 8.43 -1.27
N ALA A 192 -12.57 8.77 -0.95
CA ALA A 192 -12.16 9.22 0.37
C ALA A 192 -12.95 10.44 0.87
N ALA A 193 -13.41 11.31 -0.04
CA ALA A 193 -14.23 12.47 0.31
C ALA A 193 -15.54 12.11 1.03
N ASN A 194 -16.08 10.91 0.82
CA ASN A 194 -17.31 10.45 1.47
C ASN A 194 -17.15 10.18 2.98
N TYR A 195 -15.92 10.18 3.50
CA TYR A 195 -15.59 9.84 4.89
C TYR A 195 -15.05 11.01 5.70
N ILE A 196 -15.09 12.22 5.14
CA ILE A 196 -14.64 13.44 5.83
C ILE A 196 -15.52 13.71 7.05
N THR A 197 -14.89 14.12 8.14
CA THR A 197 -15.50 14.58 9.39
C THR A 197 -14.87 15.91 9.82
N ASP A 198 -15.36 16.53 10.88
CA ASP A 198 -14.85 17.82 11.37
C ASP A 198 -13.34 17.83 11.65
N ASN A 199 -12.79 16.67 12.07
CA ASN A 199 -11.35 16.49 12.28
C ASN A 199 -10.87 15.35 11.38
N THR A 200 -10.34 15.67 10.21
CA THR A 200 -9.85 14.69 9.26
C THR A 200 -8.39 14.96 8.89
N LEU A 201 -7.56 13.91 8.99
CA LEU A 201 -6.20 13.87 8.45
C LEU A 201 -6.17 12.91 7.26
N VAL A 202 -5.87 13.43 6.07
CA VAL A 202 -5.72 12.66 4.84
C VAL A 202 -4.24 12.52 4.52
N TYR A 203 -3.75 11.28 4.40
CA TYR A 203 -2.41 10.99 3.94
C TYR A 203 -2.45 10.31 2.58
N LEU A 204 -1.78 10.90 1.58
CA LEU A 204 -1.74 10.41 0.21
C LEU A 204 -0.32 9.96 -0.16
N ASP A 205 -0.21 8.74 -0.65
CA ASP A 205 1.01 8.14 -1.21
C ASP A 205 0.73 7.61 -2.63
N PRO A 206 0.45 8.50 -3.59
CA PRO A 206 0.08 8.13 -4.95
C PRO A 206 1.26 7.51 -5.69
N PRO A 207 1.04 6.92 -6.88
CA PRO A 207 2.13 6.62 -7.80
C PRO A 207 2.89 7.91 -8.11
N TYR A 208 4.21 7.91 -7.83
CA TYR A 208 5.03 9.12 -7.91
C TYR A 208 5.23 9.60 -9.34
N ARG A 209 5.16 10.92 -9.51
CA ARG A 209 5.42 11.58 -10.78
C ARG A 209 6.79 11.19 -11.34
N GLY A 210 6.85 10.88 -12.65
CA GLY A 210 8.08 10.47 -13.32
C GLY A 210 8.58 9.05 -12.97
N THR A 211 7.81 8.29 -12.20
CA THR A 211 8.11 6.88 -11.93
C THR A 211 7.25 5.97 -12.80
N TRP A 212 7.70 4.72 -12.96
CA TRP A 212 6.93 3.73 -13.69
C TRP A 212 5.67 3.31 -12.92
N THR A 213 4.49 3.43 -13.55
CA THR A 213 3.17 3.29 -12.91
C THR A 213 2.44 1.99 -13.27
N GLY A 214 3.14 0.89 -13.39
CA GLY A 214 2.53 -0.42 -13.74
C GLY A 214 1.64 -1.07 -12.67
N TYR A 215 1.14 -0.32 -11.70
CA TYR A 215 0.27 -0.80 -10.62
C TYR A 215 -1.22 -0.83 -11.00
N SER A 216 -1.64 0.00 -11.96
CA SER A 216 -2.98 0.03 -12.53
C SER A 216 -2.95 -0.24 -14.03
N GLN A 217 -4.05 -0.68 -14.61
CA GLN A 217 -4.17 -0.94 -16.05
C GLN A 217 -3.95 0.31 -16.90
N ASN A 218 -4.32 1.49 -16.37
CA ASN A 218 -4.29 2.76 -17.08
C ASN A 218 -3.06 3.62 -16.72
N GLY A 219 -2.23 3.18 -15.74
CA GLY A 219 -1.12 3.98 -15.21
C GLY A 219 -1.60 5.07 -14.25
N PHE A 220 -0.76 6.08 -14.04
CA PHE A 220 -1.05 7.32 -13.32
C PHE A 220 -0.18 8.38 -14.01
N ASP A 221 -0.78 9.15 -14.90
CA ASP A 221 -0.07 10.07 -15.78
C ASP A 221 -0.05 11.51 -15.27
N GLU A 222 0.37 12.45 -16.10
CA GLU A 222 0.45 13.87 -15.75
C GLU A 222 -0.92 14.47 -15.45
N SER A 223 -1.95 14.08 -16.20
CA SER A 223 -3.31 14.56 -15.96
C SER A 223 -3.89 14.02 -14.64
N ASP A 224 -3.55 12.78 -14.28
CA ASP A 224 -3.92 12.20 -12.98
C ASP A 224 -3.23 12.94 -11.83
N GLN A 225 -1.97 13.38 -12.01
CA GLN A 225 -1.26 14.18 -11.02
C GLN A 225 -1.89 15.57 -10.84
N GLU A 226 -2.35 16.21 -11.93
CA GLU A 226 -3.07 17.49 -11.87
C GLU A 226 -4.44 17.31 -11.19
N GLU A 227 -5.16 16.24 -11.51
CA GLU A 227 -6.44 15.92 -10.87
C GLU A 227 -6.29 15.63 -9.36
N LEU A 228 -5.20 14.95 -8.97
CA LEU A 228 -4.87 14.73 -7.58
C LEU A 228 -4.64 16.04 -6.82
N ALA A 229 -3.93 16.99 -7.45
CA ALA A 229 -3.73 18.31 -6.84
C ALA A 229 -5.06 19.05 -6.61
N TRP A 230 -5.99 18.97 -7.56
CA TRP A 230 -7.35 19.48 -7.39
C TRP A 230 -8.10 18.79 -6.25
N PHE A 231 -7.98 17.48 -6.15
CA PHE A 231 -8.57 16.71 -5.06
C PHE A 231 -8.00 17.14 -3.70
N CYS A 232 -6.68 17.28 -3.57
CA CYS A 232 -6.04 17.76 -2.36
C CYS A 232 -6.55 19.14 -1.96
N LYS A 233 -6.72 20.04 -2.91
CA LYS A 233 -7.29 21.37 -2.67
C LYS A 233 -8.73 21.28 -2.16
N SER A 234 -9.57 20.45 -2.78
CA SER A 234 -10.96 20.27 -2.31
C SER A 234 -11.04 19.73 -0.87
N MET A 235 -10.07 18.89 -0.45
CA MET A 235 -9.99 18.44 0.93
C MET A 235 -9.65 19.58 1.90
N ILE A 236 -8.81 20.54 1.49
CA ILE A 236 -8.51 21.72 2.29
C ILE A 236 -9.75 22.62 2.42
N ASP A 237 -10.49 22.79 1.34
CA ASP A 237 -11.74 23.57 1.35
C ASP A 237 -12.78 22.96 2.31
N GLU A 238 -12.72 21.64 2.59
CA GLU A 238 -13.49 20.93 3.61
C GLU A 238 -12.80 20.90 4.99
N ASN A 239 -11.80 21.75 5.23
CA ASN A 239 -11.04 21.87 6.48
C ASN A 239 -10.24 20.61 6.88
N CYS A 240 -9.87 19.76 5.93
CA CYS A 240 -9.01 18.60 6.20
C CYS A 240 -7.54 19.03 6.33
N TYR A 241 -6.81 18.31 7.18
CA TYR A 241 -5.36 18.27 7.10
C TYR A 241 -4.95 17.29 5.99
N VAL A 242 -4.14 17.76 5.07
CA VAL A 242 -3.70 16.97 3.91
C VAL A 242 -2.19 16.86 3.90
N ILE A 243 -1.68 15.65 3.77
CA ILE A 243 -0.25 15.37 3.60
C ILE A 243 -0.12 14.44 2.39
N GLU A 244 0.72 14.83 1.43
CA GLU A 244 1.02 14.01 0.26
C GLU A 244 2.52 13.75 0.18
N SER A 245 2.89 12.50 -0.10
CA SER A 245 4.25 12.09 -0.46
C SER A 245 4.39 12.06 -1.98
N ASN A 246 5.48 12.60 -2.51
CA ASN A 246 5.81 12.48 -3.94
C ASN A 246 7.33 12.54 -4.17
N SER A 247 7.79 12.46 -5.41
CA SER A 247 9.18 12.64 -5.78
C SER A 247 9.44 14.05 -6.29
N MET A 248 10.55 14.66 -5.83
CA MET A 248 10.96 15.97 -6.32
C MET A 248 11.13 15.95 -7.85
N CYS A 249 10.56 16.92 -8.53
CA CYS A 249 10.71 17.18 -9.96
C CYS A 249 11.45 18.51 -10.18
N HIS A 250 12.26 18.58 -11.20
CA HIS A 250 13.04 19.80 -11.54
C HIS A 250 12.24 20.82 -12.36
N ASN A 251 10.94 20.65 -12.50
CA ASN A 251 10.04 21.63 -13.10
C ASN A 251 9.05 22.12 -12.01
N ASN A 252 8.60 23.32 -12.11
CA ASN A 252 7.73 23.98 -11.11
C ASN A 252 6.31 23.36 -11.04
N PHE A 253 6.19 22.04 -11.23
CA PHE A 253 4.89 21.36 -11.22
C PHE A 253 4.19 21.47 -9.87
N PHE A 254 4.91 21.16 -8.79
CA PHE A 254 4.33 21.15 -7.44
C PHE A 254 4.04 22.58 -6.98
N GLU A 255 4.95 23.53 -7.20
CA GLU A 255 4.76 24.93 -6.87
C GLU A 255 3.54 25.53 -7.60
N LYS A 256 3.31 25.10 -8.86
CA LYS A 256 2.17 25.56 -9.66
C LYS A 256 0.84 24.96 -9.21
N ASN A 257 0.81 23.63 -8.94
CA ASN A 257 -0.42 22.90 -8.71
C ASN A 257 -0.80 22.81 -7.22
N TYR A 258 0.15 23.08 -6.30
CA TYR A 258 -0.03 23.07 -4.85
C TYR A 258 0.36 24.41 -4.20
N PRO A 259 -0.21 25.56 -4.66
CA PRO A 259 0.22 26.89 -4.20
C PRO A 259 0.00 27.12 -2.69
N ASP A 260 -0.95 26.41 -2.09
CA ASP A 260 -1.34 26.53 -0.70
C ASP A 260 -0.66 25.51 0.22
N PHE A 261 0.30 24.71 -0.33
CA PHE A 261 1.01 23.67 0.41
C PHE A 261 2.44 24.09 0.76
N HIS A 262 2.87 23.68 1.93
CA HIS A 262 4.30 23.67 2.27
C HIS A 262 4.96 22.44 1.64
N ILE A 263 6.14 22.63 1.06
CA ILE A 263 6.93 21.56 0.46
C ILE A 263 8.16 21.32 1.32
N LYS A 264 8.27 20.13 1.90
CA LYS A 264 9.43 19.70 2.70
C LYS A 264 10.17 18.58 1.97
N VAL A 265 11.46 18.79 1.73
CA VAL A 265 12.33 17.74 1.20
C VAL A 265 12.66 16.77 2.32
N VAL A 266 12.38 15.47 2.10
CA VAL A 266 12.73 14.39 3.01
C VAL A 266 14.05 13.76 2.56
N ASN A 267 14.90 13.42 3.52
CA ASN A 267 16.24 12.93 3.26
C ASN A 267 16.26 11.69 2.34
N ASN A 268 17.27 11.68 1.45
CA ASN A 268 17.54 10.70 0.40
C ASN A 268 17.20 9.25 0.77
N VAL A 269 16.10 8.73 0.22
CA VAL A 269 15.81 7.30 0.25
C VAL A 269 16.39 6.68 -1.01
N SER A 270 17.45 5.88 -0.84
CA SER A 270 17.99 5.05 -1.92
C SER A 270 16.94 4.04 -2.36
N ARG A 271 16.35 4.20 -3.54
CA ARG A 271 15.46 3.21 -4.15
C ARG A 271 16.28 2.24 -5.00
N ASN A 272 16.45 1.02 -4.50
CA ASN A 272 17.06 -0.10 -5.24
C ASN A 272 16.07 -0.64 -6.31
N VAL A 273 15.91 0.05 -7.44
CA VAL A 273 15.09 -0.46 -8.57
C VAL A 273 15.90 -0.68 -9.85
N ARG A 274 17.19 -0.52 -9.88
CA ARG A 274 18.18 -1.04 -10.86
C ARG A 274 19.56 -0.48 -10.54
N PRO A 275 20.66 -1.24 -10.75
CA PRO A 275 22.02 -0.70 -10.67
C PRO A 275 22.41 -0.03 -11.99
N THR A 276 21.72 1.01 -12.37
CA THR A 276 22.17 1.92 -13.43
C THR A 276 22.20 3.32 -12.83
N ALA A 277 23.42 3.80 -12.66
CA ALA A 277 23.85 5.14 -12.36
C ALA A 277 22.81 6.14 -11.79
N GLU A 278 22.96 6.47 -10.53
CA GLU A 278 22.75 7.79 -9.93
C GLU A 278 21.49 8.57 -10.36
N ARG A 279 20.32 8.16 -9.88
CA ARG A 279 19.28 9.12 -9.52
C ARG A 279 18.89 8.88 -8.07
N LYS A 280 19.51 9.62 -7.18
CA LYS A 280 18.98 9.87 -5.82
C LYS A 280 17.72 10.71 -6.05
N VAL A 281 16.57 10.06 -6.19
CA VAL A 281 15.29 10.77 -6.26
C VAL A 281 15.03 11.27 -4.84
N GLN A 282 14.99 12.58 -4.67
CA GLN A 282 14.58 13.19 -3.41
C GLN A 282 13.08 12.99 -3.25
N GLU A 283 12.66 12.56 -2.08
CA GLU A 283 11.26 12.47 -1.70
C GLU A 283 10.83 13.79 -1.07
N ILE A 284 9.61 14.23 -1.37
CA ILE A 284 9.01 15.43 -0.79
C ILE A 284 7.74 15.07 -0.05
N LEU A 285 7.45 15.86 0.97
CA LEU A 285 6.14 15.92 1.61
C LEU A 285 5.53 17.28 1.31
N MET A 286 4.31 17.26 0.78
CA MET A 286 3.47 18.45 0.60
C MET A 286 2.37 18.40 1.65
N TYR A 287 2.14 19.50 2.36
CA TYR A 287 1.15 19.54 3.43
C TYR A 287 0.60 20.95 3.63
N ASN A 288 -0.66 21.04 4.01
CA ASN A 288 -1.26 22.30 4.42
C ASN A 288 -1.07 22.52 5.93
N LEU A 289 -0.82 23.75 6.33
CA LEU A 289 -0.97 24.18 7.72
C LEU A 289 -2.35 24.81 7.85
N THR A 290 -3.27 24.12 8.48
CA THR A 290 -4.48 24.79 8.97
C THR A 290 -4.12 25.51 10.26
N ALA A 291 -4.55 26.74 10.36
CA ALA A 291 -4.25 27.61 11.49
C ALA A 291 -4.74 27.04 12.83
#